data_408f88ac302e2570b70dbd8dc9467e08
#
_entry.id   408f88ac302e2570b70dbd8dc9467e08
#
_cell.length_a   1.000
_cell.length_b   1.000
_cell.length_c   1.000
_cell.angle_alpha   90.00
_cell.angle_beta   90.00
_cell.angle_gamma   90.00
#
_symmetry.space_group_name_H-M   'P 1'
#
loop_
_entity.id
_entity.type
_entity.pdbx_description
1 polymer ?
#
loop_
_entity_poly.entity_id
_entity_poly.type
_entity_poly.pdbx_seq_one_letter_code
_entity_poly.pdbx_strand_id
1 'polypeptide(L)'
;MTDLFDKLYSQFLSGKTNRKDFEGFKESLNHLSDQELAERMEAFWNENTVYPPMEVCRKREIHRRLRLQIHPPKISIRWSRIVAAAAVIAVLSVTAWNFSLLHELQNANSSFLAEVPAGDKVQLTLPDKSSVKLNSESSLSYAYVNGKRVARLKGEGYFQVSKDRKHPFVVQVGNLNIEVLGTCFNVYSYEENDFVETSLIEGSVRLYDSKSPSESFILKPSQKAIYSKNNGKISFHNTDNVKEIAWTQNHLVFESEKLGSVFQKIERWYGVHIDLLCPEIANDQISGSFKDEQLPYVMEALKFQYGFNYEITGNNVTINKSNQLKIR
;
A
#
# COMPACT_ATOMS: atom_id res chain seq x y z
N MET A 1 4.37 12.23 -94.66
CA MET A 1 4.34 11.77 -93.29
C MET A 1 2.92 11.82 -92.65
N THR A 2 2.08 12.71 -93.17
CA THR A 2 0.70 12.84 -92.71
C THR A 2 -0.17 11.59 -92.88
N ASP A 3 0.00 10.90 -93.96
CA ASP A 3 -0.79 9.70 -94.28
C ASP A 3 -0.50 8.46 -93.41
N LEU A 4 0.71 8.38 -92.87
CA LEU A 4 1.14 7.22 -92.04
C LEU A 4 0.55 7.29 -90.63
N PHE A 5 0.48 8.47 -90.01
CA PHE A 5 -0.11 8.68 -88.72
C PHE A 5 -1.59 8.31 -88.76
N ASP A 6 -2.33 8.89 -89.69
CA ASP A 6 -3.76 8.69 -89.81
C ASP A 6 -4.14 7.21 -90.02
N LYS A 7 -3.34 6.50 -90.75
CA LYS A 7 -3.46 5.06 -91.01
C LYS A 7 -3.22 4.26 -89.67
N LEU A 8 -2.13 4.53 -89.00
CA LEU A 8 -1.78 3.85 -87.73
C LEU A 8 -2.79 4.19 -86.59
N TYR A 9 -3.25 5.41 -86.55
CA TYR A 9 -4.25 5.88 -85.61
C TYR A 9 -5.60 5.17 -85.84
N SER A 10 -6.03 5.05 -87.12
CA SER A 10 -7.24 4.29 -87.49
C SER A 10 -7.14 2.81 -87.12
N GLN A 11 -5.99 2.19 -87.33
CA GLN A 11 -5.72 0.81 -86.93
C GLN A 11 -5.71 0.66 -85.42
N PHE A 12 -5.16 1.62 -84.68
CA PHE A 12 -5.17 1.65 -83.23
C PHE A 12 -6.60 1.74 -82.66
N LEU A 13 -7.39 2.66 -83.14
CA LEU A 13 -8.78 2.83 -82.76
C LEU A 13 -9.66 1.61 -83.07
N SER A 14 -9.40 0.90 -84.25
CA SER A 14 -10.13 -0.31 -84.62
C SER A 14 -9.65 -1.55 -83.86
N GLY A 15 -8.65 -1.47 -82.97
CA GLY A 15 -8.09 -2.58 -82.21
C GLY A 15 -7.36 -3.65 -83.03
N LYS A 16 -6.93 -3.29 -84.27
CA LYS A 16 -6.23 -4.17 -85.21
C LYS A 16 -4.71 -3.91 -85.24
N THR A 17 -4.17 -3.17 -84.32
CA THR A 17 -2.75 -2.79 -84.24
C THR A 17 -1.92 -3.96 -83.70
N ASN A 18 -0.88 -4.37 -84.47
CA ASN A 18 0.10 -5.32 -83.96
C ASN A 18 1.25 -4.54 -83.25
N ARG A 19 2.16 -5.25 -82.60
CA ARG A 19 3.20 -4.69 -81.77
C ARG A 19 4.16 -3.74 -82.55
N LYS A 20 4.44 -4.10 -83.81
CA LYS A 20 5.30 -3.31 -84.66
C LYS A 20 4.64 -2.01 -85.16
N ASP A 21 3.36 -2.07 -85.48
CA ASP A 21 2.56 -0.91 -85.85
C ASP A 21 2.32 0.01 -84.64
N PHE A 22 2.23 -0.53 -83.45
CA PHE A 22 2.13 0.27 -82.23
C PHE A 22 3.38 1.02 -81.92
N GLU A 23 4.55 0.44 -82.04
CA GLU A 23 5.82 1.16 -81.87
C GLU A 23 6.02 2.24 -82.99
N GLY A 24 5.67 1.98 -84.24
CA GLY A 24 5.65 2.99 -85.28
C GLY A 24 4.67 4.14 -85.04
N PHE A 25 3.48 3.82 -84.39
CA PHE A 25 2.53 4.82 -84.00
C PHE A 25 3.06 5.70 -82.85
N LYS A 26 3.71 5.11 -81.89
CA LYS A 26 4.34 5.83 -80.78
C LYS A 26 5.47 6.74 -81.23
N GLU A 27 6.24 6.30 -82.16
CA GLU A 27 7.34 7.12 -82.80
C GLU A 27 6.75 8.29 -83.56
N SER A 28 5.63 8.09 -84.31
CA SER A 28 4.94 9.17 -85.00
C SER A 28 4.33 10.21 -84.13
N LEU A 29 3.88 9.82 -82.90
CA LEU A 29 3.35 10.72 -81.85
C LEU A 29 4.47 11.69 -81.36
N ASN A 30 5.71 11.19 -81.22
CA ASN A 30 6.81 12.01 -80.70
C ASN A 30 7.28 13.11 -81.73
N HIS A 31 6.84 13.02 -82.94
CA HIS A 31 7.18 14.00 -83.99
C HIS A 31 6.09 15.06 -84.26
N LEU A 32 4.94 14.96 -83.56
CA LEU A 32 3.85 15.91 -83.70
C LEU A 32 3.86 16.87 -82.47
N SER A 33 3.53 18.13 -82.71
CA SER A 33 3.28 19.06 -81.64
C SER A 33 1.93 18.76 -81.01
N ASP A 34 1.74 19.12 -79.69
CA ASP A 34 0.49 18.91 -78.98
C ASP A 34 -0.72 19.52 -79.68
N GLN A 35 -0.50 20.66 -80.41
CA GLN A 35 -1.54 21.34 -81.14
C GLN A 35 -1.94 20.58 -82.42
N GLU A 36 -0.95 20.10 -83.23
CA GLU A 36 -1.19 19.29 -84.41
C GLU A 36 -1.85 17.93 -84.04
N LEU A 37 -1.44 17.37 -82.94
CA LEU A 37 -2.04 16.13 -82.43
C LEU A 37 -3.54 16.34 -82.04
N ALA A 38 -3.83 17.44 -81.32
CA ALA A 38 -5.21 17.78 -80.91
C ALA A 38 -6.10 18.00 -82.13
N GLU A 39 -5.65 18.79 -83.13
CA GLU A 39 -6.37 19.07 -84.40
C GLU A 39 -6.68 17.78 -85.19
N ARG A 40 -5.71 16.87 -85.26
CA ARG A 40 -5.89 15.59 -85.97
C ARG A 40 -6.81 14.63 -85.18
N MET A 41 -6.69 14.57 -83.88
CA MET A 41 -7.60 13.77 -83.06
C MET A 41 -9.02 14.28 -83.16
N GLU A 42 -9.23 15.60 -83.18
CA GLU A 42 -10.53 16.24 -83.33
C GLU A 42 -11.13 15.99 -84.74
N ALA A 43 -10.34 16.07 -85.79
CA ALA A 43 -10.77 15.73 -87.18
C ALA A 43 -11.24 14.28 -87.29
N PHE A 44 -10.51 13.34 -86.69
CA PHE A 44 -10.87 11.93 -86.66
C PHE A 44 -12.16 11.67 -85.77
N TRP A 45 -12.28 12.43 -84.72
CA TRP A 45 -13.47 12.31 -83.83
C TRP A 45 -14.75 12.79 -84.50
N ASN A 46 -14.61 13.83 -85.37
CA ASN A 46 -15.73 14.44 -86.08
C ASN A 46 -16.13 13.72 -87.37
N GLU A 47 -15.20 12.92 -87.94
CA GLU A 47 -15.51 11.99 -89.05
C GLU A 47 -16.44 10.91 -88.44
N ASN A 48 -17.68 10.79 -88.95
CA ASN A 48 -18.69 9.81 -88.57
C ASN A 48 -18.23 8.35 -88.79
N THR A 49 -17.17 7.93 -88.10
CA THR A 49 -16.72 6.56 -88.10
C THR A 49 -17.58 5.77 -87.17
N VAL A 50 -18.46 4.89 -87.72
CA VAL A 50 -19.29 3.92 -86.96
C VAL A 50 -18.31 2.92 -86.31
N TYR A 51 -17.96 3.13 -85.05
CA TYR A 51 -17.22 2.15 -84.26
C TYR A 51 -18.07 0.87 -84.08
N PRO A 52 -17.57 -0.30 -84.28
CA PRO A 52 -18.28 -1.50 -84.02
C PRO A 52 -18.68 -1.54 -82.54
N PRO A 53 -19.91 -1.97 -82.18
CA PRO A 53 -20.35 -1.99 -80.82
C PRO A 53 -19.42 -2.92 -79.99
N MET A 54 -18.95 -2.41 -78.81
CA MET A 54 -18.05 -3.16 -77.93
C MET A 54 -18.73 -4.47 -77.51
N GLU A 55 -17.99 -5.58 -77.64
CA GLU A 55 -18.53 -6.92 -77.21
C GLU A 55 -19.03 -6.87 -75.80
N VAL A 56 -20.18 -7.51 -75.56
CA VAL A 56 -20.89 -7.50 -74.26
C VAL A 56 -20.01 -8.03 -73.14
N CYS A 57 -19.17 -9.03 -73.41
CA CYS A 57 -18.21 -9.56 -72.45
C CYS A 57 -17.15 -8.54 -72.03
N ARG A 58 -16.60 -7.76 -72.97
CA ARG A 58 -15.59 -6.73 -72.73
C ARG A 58 -16.19 -5.52 -71.97
N LYS A 59 -17.41 -5.15 -72.30
CA LYS A 59 -18.15 -4.11 -71.56
C LYS A 59 -18.39 -4.50 -70.13
N ARG A 60 -18.76 -5.75 -69.84
CA ARG A 60 -18.93 -6.27 -68.46
C ARG A 60 -17.65 -6.30 -67.68
N GLU A 61 -16.50 -6.66 -68.30
CA GLU A 61 -15.23 -6.70 -67.64
C GLU A 61 -14.76 -5.29 -67.24
N ILE A 62 -14.92 -4.30 -68.16
CA ILE A 62 -14.61 -2.89 -67.85
C ILE A 62 -15.50 -2.35 -66.74
N HIS A 63 -16.82 -2.63 -66.81
CA HIS A 63 -17.73 -2.24 -65.72
C HIS A 63 -17.38 -2.87 -64.41
N ARG A 64 -16.93 -4.12 -64.38
CA ARG A 64 -16.50 -4.81 -63.13
C ARG A 64 -15.27 -4.16 -62.55
N ARG A 65 -14.26 -3.85 -63.38
CA ARG A 65 -13.03 -3.15 -62.93
C ARG A 65 -13.29 -1.75 -62.42
N LEU A 66 -14.11 -0.99 -63.13
CA LEU A 66 -14.49 0.37 -62.69
C LEU A 66 -15.27 0.35 -61.40
N ARG A 67 -16.19 -0.60 -61.22
CA ARG A 67 -16.98 -0.76 -59.99
C ARG A 67 -16.07 -1.05 -58.78
N LEU A 68 -15.01 -1.86 -58.96
CA LEU A 68 -14.04 -2.18 -57.89
C LEU A 68 -13.16 -0.97 -57.55
N GLN A 69 -12.88 -0.10 -58.51
CA GLN A 69 -12.08 1.12 -58.28
C GLN A 69 -12.91 2.27 -57.66
N ILE A 70 -14.15 2.44 -58.06
CA ILE A 70 -15.01 3.52 -57.62
C ILE A 70 -15.68 3.19 -56.27
N HIS A 71 -15.89 1.89 -55.98
CA HIS A 71 -16.45 1.43 -54.73
C HIS A 71 -15.43 0.52 -54.04
N PRO A 72 -14.42 1.06 -53.35
CA PRO A 72 -13.56 0.21 -52.54
C PRO A 72 -14.45 -0.55 -51.55
N PRO A 73 -14.12 -1.82 -51.23
CA PRO A 73 -14.92 -2.59 -50.28
C PRO A 73 -15.00 -1.78 -48.98
N LYS A 74 -16.21 -1.38 -48.57
CA LYS A 74 -16.41 -0.75 -47.26
C LYS A 74 -16.01 -1.83 -46.27
N ILE A 75 -14.87 -1.64 -45.59
CA ILE A 75 -14.50 -2.41 -44.42
C ILE A 75 -15.61 -2.12 -43.41
N SER A 76 -16.63 -2.98 -43.36
CA SER A 76 -17.64 -2.91 -42.32
C SER A 76 -16.95 -3.38 -41.03
N ILE A 77 -16.27 -2.46 -40.37
CA ILE A 77 -15.92 -2.65 -38.97
C ILE A 77 -17.25 -2.95 -38.32
N ARG A 78 -17.40 -4.20 -37.88
CA ARG A 78 -18.65 -4.60 -37.22
C ARG A 78 -18.69 -3.84 -35.91
N TRP A 79 -19.34 -2.69 -35.91
CA TRP A 79 -19.55 -1.80 -34.76
C TRP A 79 -20.02 -2.58 -33.55
N SER A 80 -20.77 -3.69 -33.78
CA SER A 80 -21.18 -4.61 -32.74
C SER A 80 -20.02 -5.24 -31.96
N ARG A 81 -18.87 -5.51 -32.60
CA ARG A 81 -17.70 -6.06 -31.90
C ARG A 81 -16.99 -4.98 -31.06
N ILE A 82 -16.95 -3.75 -31.54
CA ILE A 82 -16.38 -2.62 -30.78
C ILE A 82 -17.27 -2.32 -29.58
N VAL A 83 -18.59 -2.27 -29.79
CA VAL A 83 -19.55 -2.05 -28.70
C VAL A 83 -19.50 -3.20 -27.68
N ALA A 84 -19.40 -4.45 -28.13
CA ALA A 84 -19.26 -5.59 -27.22
C ALA A 84 -17.94 -5.51 -26.40
N ALA A 85 -16.81 -5.17 -27.04
CA ALA A 85 -15.53 -5.00 -26.34
C ALA A 85 -15.58 -3.85 -25.32
N ALA A 86 -16.17 -2.71 -25.71
CA ALA A 86 -16.37 -1.56 -24.82
C ALA A 86 -17.29 -1.91 -23.62
N ALA A 87 -18.35 -2.68 -23.85
CA ALA A 87 -19.23 -3.16 -22.78
C ALA A 87 -18.50 -4.09 -21.80
N VAL A 88 -17.66 -5.01 -22.29
CA VAL A 88 -16.83 -5.88 -21.42
C VAL A 88 -15.86 -5.07 -20.57
N ILE A 89 -15.17 -4.09 -21.17
CA ILE A 89 -14.26 -3.21 -20.43
C ILE A 89 -15.02 -2.40 -19.38
N ALA A 90 -16.20 -1.87 -19.72
CA ALA A 90 -17.03 -1.13 -18.77
C ALA A 90 -17.48 -2.01 -17.60
N VAL A 91 -17.92 -3.25 -17.85
CA VAL A 91 -18.30 -4.21 -16.80
C VAL A 91 -17.10 -4.54 -15.92
N LEU A 92 -15.93 -4.83 -16.50
CA LEU A 92 -14.71 -5.11 -15.72
C LEU A 92 -14.26 -3.88 -14.89
N SER A 93 -14.40 -2.69 -15.43
CA SER A 93 -14.08 -1.46 -14.69
C SER A 93 -15.05 -1.23 -13.52
N VAL A 94 -16.34 -1.42 -13.74
CA VAL A 94 -17.37 -1.31 -12.69
C VAL A 94 -17.19 -2.39 -11.63
N THR A 95 -16.88 -3.63 -12.01
CA THR A 95 -16.64 -4.71 -11.05
C THR A 95 -15.37 -4.47 -10.24
N ALA A 96 -14.28 -4.02 -10.86
CA ALA A 96 -13.05 -3.64 -10.16
C ALA A 96 -13.28 -2.45 -9.20
N TRP A 97 -14.03 -1.45 -9.63
CA TRP A 97 -14.43 -0.30 -8.79
C TRP A 97 -15.27 -0.74 -7.59
N ASN A 98 -16.31 -1.57 -7.82
CA ASN A 98 -17.14 -2.12 -6.74
C ASN A 98 -16.32 -2.99 -5.78
N PHE A 99 -15.41 -3.83 -6.30
CA PHE A 99 -14.51 -4.65 -5.46
C PHE A 99 -13.62 -3.77 -4.58
N SER A 100 -13.03 -2.71 -5.15
CA SER A 100 -12.23 -1.74 -4.39
C SER A 100 -13.05 -1.04 -3.31
N LEU A 101 -14.28 -0.59 -3.66
CA LEU A 101 -15.18 0.06 -2.73
C LEU A 101 -15.64 -0.87 -1.59
N LEU A 102 -15.97 -2.12 -1.91
CA LEU A 102 -16.35 -3.12 -0.91
C LEU A 102 -15.18 -3.44 0.02
N HIS A 103 -13.95 -3.49 -0.51
CA HIS A 103 -12.75 -3.70 0.30
C HIS A 103 -12.48 -2.52 1.25
N GLU A 104 -12.69 -1.28 0.79
CA GLU A 104 -12.60 -0.10 1.65
C GLU A 104 -13.71 -0.09 2.74
N LEU A 105 -14.93 -0.46 2.39
CA LEU A 105 -16.05 -0.54 3.33
C LEU A 105 -15.87 -1.65 4.37
N GLN A 106 -15.31 -2.80 3.99
CA GLN A 106 -14.97 -3.87 4.93
C GLN A 106 -13.87 -3.42 5.91
N ASN A 107 -12.86 -2.70 5.44
CA ASN A 107 -11.80 -2.15 6.30
C ASN A 107 -12.33 -1.03 7.20
N ALA A 108 -13.26 -0.21 6.73
CA ALA A 108 -13.85 0.89 7.50
C ALA A 108 -14.75 0.41 8.66
N ASN A 109 -15.36 -0.78 8.54
CA ASN A 109 -16.25 -1.34 9.58
C ASN A 109 -15.56 -2.32 10.54
N SER A 110 -14.27 -2.63 10.35
CA SER A 110 -13.54 -3.52 11.26
C SER A 110 -13.08 -2.77 12.50
N SER A 111 -13.96 -2.58 13.47
CA SER A 111 -13.56 -2.21 14.83
C SER A 111 -13.19 -3.49 15.59
N PHE A 112 -12.08 -3.46 16.27
CA PHE A 112 -11.55 -4.57 17.05
C PHE A 112 -11.20 -4.05 18.45
N LEU A 113 -11.52 -4.82 19.48
CA LEU A 113 -11.13 -4.55 20.87
C LEU A 113 -10.48 -5.81 21.43
N ALA A 114 -9.30 -5.66 22.00
CA ALA A 114 -8.62 -6.67 22.78
C ALA A 114 -8.31 -6.13 24.16
N GLU A 115 -8.53 -6.95 25.18
CA GLU A 115 -8.16 -6.66 26.55
C GLU A 115 -7.34 -7.84 27.08
N VAL A 116 -6.24 -7.53 27.75
CA VAL A 116 -5.32 -8.52 28.32
C VAL A 116 -5.32 -8.34 29.83
N PRO A 117 -5.73 -9.36 30.60
CA PRO A 117 -5.70 -9.28 32.04
C PRO A 117 -4.28 -9.29 32.60
N ALA A 118 -4.15 -9.02 33.91
CA ALA A 118 -2.89 -9.19 34.62
C ALA A 118 -2.40 -10.64 34.52
N GLY A 119 -1.10 -10.84 34.39
CA GLY A 119 -0.46 -12.17 34.27
C GLY A 119 -0.38 -12.72 32.86
N ASP A 120 -1.16 -12.21 31.91
CA ASP A 120 -1.22 -12.70 30.55
C ASP A 120 -0.53 -11.77 29.53
N LYS A 121 -0.21 -12.33 28.39
CA LYS A 121 0.31 -11.62 27.21
C LYS A 121 -0.34 -12.19 25.97
N VAL A 122 -0.72 -11.36 25.03
CA VAL A 122 -1.41 -11.79 23.81
C VAL A 122 -0.70 -11.25 22.58
N GLN A 123 -0.58 -12.09 21.56
CA GLN A 123 -0.18 -11.67 20.23
C GLN A 123 -1.38 -11.70 19.29
N LEU A 124 -1.57 -10.60 18.58
CA LEU A 124 -2.71 -10.35 17.70
C LEU A 124 -2.24 -10.06 16.29
N THR A 125 -3.03 -10.46 15.30
CA THR A 125 -2.89 -9.97 13.93
C THR A 125 -4.09 -9.08 13.62
N LEU A 126 -3.83 -7.82 13.32
CA LEU A 126 -4.85 -6.84 12.96
C LEU A 126 -5.37 -7.05 11.53
N PRO A 127 -6.54 -6.48 11.17
CA PRO A 127 -7.11 -6.62 9.82
C PRO A 127 -6.20 -6.12 8.69
N ASP A 128 -5.30 -5.17 8.97
CA ASP A 128 -4.29 -4.65 8.05
C ASP A 128 -3.02 -5.52 7.95
N LYS A 129 -3.03 -6.70 8.58
CA LYS A 129 -1.91 -7.66 8.69
C LYS A 129 -0.75 -7.17 9.56
N SER A 130 -0.91 -6.09 10.31
CA SER A 130 0.02 -5.70 11.35
C SER A 130 -0.03 -6.70 12.51
N SER A 131 1.12 -7.02 13.09
CA SER A 131 1.21 -7.86 14.29
C SER A 131 1.42 -6.97 15.51
N VAL A 132 0.68 -7.24 16.58
CA VAL A 132 0.81 -6.54 17.86
C VAL A 132 0.93 -7.55 18.98
N LYS A 133 1.96 -7.42 19.82
CA LYS A 133 1.98 -8.08 21.13
C LYS A 133 1.49 -7.09 22.18
N LEU A 134 0.59 -7.48 23.03
CA LEU A 134 0.12 -6.73 24.18
C LEU A 134 0.66 -7.38 25.45
N ASN A 135 1.21 -6.55 26.34
CA ASN A 135 1.63 -6.99 27.68
C ASN A 135 0.45 -7.07 28.63
N SER A 136 0.69 -7.54 29.84
CA SER A 136 -0.30 -7.67 30.90
C SER A 136 -0.98 -6.32 31.20
N GLU A 137 -2.25 -6.34 31.59
CA GLU A 137 -3.07 -5.16 31.89
C GLU A 137 -3.10 -4.13 30.75
N SER A 138 -3.16 -4.62 29.52
CA SER A 138 -3.17 -3.76 28.34
C SER A 138 -4.45 -3.94 27.53
N SER A 139 -4.88 -2.87 26.89
CA SER A 139 -5.99 -2.92 25.95
C SER A 139 -5.68 -2.18 24.67
N LEU A 140 -6.19 -2.71 23.56
CA LEU A 140 -6.03 -2.16 22.24
C LEU A 140 -7.38 -2.14 21.53
N SER A 141 -7.83 -0.97 21.11
CA SER A 141 -8.89 -0.87 20.11
C SER A 141 -8.31 -0.46 18.76
N TYR A 142 -8.82 -1.04 17.68
CA TYR A 142 -8.39 -0.73 16.33
C TYR A 142 -9.59 -0.40 15.47
N ALA A 143 -9.48 0.63 14.63
CA ALA A 143 -10.47 0.98 13.63
C ALA A 143 -9.82 1.70 12.43
N TYR A 144 -10.47 1.62 11.28
CA TYR A 144 -10.11 2.43 10.12
C TYR A 144 -10.94 3.72 10.14
N VAL A 145 -10.29 4.88 10.26
CA VAL A 145 -10.96 6.18 10.42
C VAL A 145 -10.34 7.21 9.49
N ASN A 146 -11.14 7.82 8.63
CA ASN A 146 -10.73 8.92 7.72
C ASN A 146 -9.45 8.60 6.92
N GLY A 147 -9.35 7.40 6.36
CA GLY A 147 -8.19 6.97 5.57
C GLY A 147 -6.97 6.60 6.40
N LYS A 148 -7.07 6.51 7.73
CA LYS A 148 -6.00 6.09 8.63
C LYS A 148 -6.37 4.83 9.39
N ARG A 149 -5.38 4.01 9.69
CA ARG A 149 -5.45 2.87 10.59
C ARG A 149 -5.20 3.37 12.01
N VAL A 150 -6.22 3.43 12.83
CA VAL A 150 -6.14 4.03 14.17
C VAL A 150 -6.22 2.94 15.23
N ALA A 151 -5.20 2.86 16.09
CA ALA A 151 -5.14 2.00 17.24
C ALA A 151 -5.13 2.86 18.51
N ARG A 152 -5.99 2.58 19.49
CA ARG A 152 -5.94 3.21 20.82
C ARG A 152 -5.38 2.22 21.80
N LEU A 153 -4.28 2.58 22.45
CA LEU A 153 -3.58 1.73 23.41
C LEU A 153 -3.71 2.27 24.81
N LYS A 154 -3.94 1.36 25.75
CA LYS A 154 -3.67 1.52 27.19
C LYS A 154 -2.74 0.39 27.61
N GLY A 155 -1.77 0.64 28.50
CA GLY A 155 -0.77 -0.33 28.91
C GLY A 155 0.44 -0.39 27.98
N GLU A 156 0.92 -1.56 27.64
CA GLU A 156 2.13 -1.73 26.83
C GLU A 156 1.89 -2.61 25.61
N GLY A 157 2.41 -2.15 24.45
CA GLY A 157 2.29 -2.86 23.20
C GLY A 157 3.53 -2.77 22.31
N TYR A 158 3.93 -3.90 21.76
CA TYR A 158 4.95 -4.00 20.72
C TYR A 158 4.28 -4.16 19.37
N PHE A 159 4.57 -3.25 18.46
CA PHE A 159 3.93 -3.14 17.16
C PHE A 159 4.90 -3.48 16.04
N GLN A 160 4.49 -4.38 15.14
CA GLN A 160 5.11 -4.64 13.85
C GLN A 160 4.12 -4.26 12.76
N VAL A 161 4.16 -3.00 12.34
CA VAL A 161 3.15 -2.43 11.44
C VAL A 161 3.48 -2.76 9.99
N SER A 162 2.48 -3.27 9.26
CA SER A 162 2.57 -3.54 7.83
C SER A 162 2.78 -2.26 7.02
N LYS A 163 3.70 -2.30 6.04
CA LYS A 163 4.05 -1.14 5.20
C LYS A 163 2.87 -0.72 4.31
N ASP A 164 2.32 0.45 4.59
CA ASP A 164 1.31 1.10 3.75
C ASP A 164 1.45 2.63 3.84
N ARG A 165 1.96 3.22 2.75
CA ARG A 165 2.18 4.68 2.67
C ARG A 165 0.90 5.47 2.40
N LYS A 166 -0.15 4.80 1.88
CA LYS A 166 -1.42 5.46 1.56
C LYS A 166 -2.30 5.62 2.79
N HIS A 167 -2.21 4.67 3.72
CA HIS A 167 -3.02 4.65 4.92
C HIS A 167 -2.11 4.62 6.16
N PRO A 168 -1.72 5.77 6.71
CA PRO A 168 -0.89 5.84 7.91
C PRO A 168 -1.50 5.06 9.08
N PHE A 169 -0.65 4.44 9.90
CA PHE A 169 -1.04 3.79 11.14
C PHE A 169 -0.77 4.73 12.30
N VAL A 170 -1.77 4.99 13.13
CA VAL A 170 -1.66 5.94 14.25
C VAL A 170 -1.99 5.21 15.55
N VAL A 171 -1.03 5.10 16.45
CA VAL A 171 -1.30 4.70 17.83
C VAL A 171 -1.62 5.95 18.65
N GLN A 172 -2.81 5.97 19.24
CA GLN A 172 -3.28 7.04 20.11
C GLN A 172 -3.15 6.62 21.57
N VAL A 173 -2.48 7.47 22.36
CA VAL A 173 -2.33 7.29 23.80
C VAL A 173 -2.63 8.63 24.48
N GLY A 174 -3.82 8.77 25.01
CA GLY A 174 -4.29 10.07 25.52
C GLY A 174 -4.22 11.15 24.42
N ASN A 175 -3.41 12.19 24.64
CA ASN A 175 -3.19 13.25 23.66
C ASN A 175 -2.05 12.96 22.68
N LEU A 176 -1.18 11.98 22.96
CA LEU A 176 -0.05 11.64 22.09
C LEU A 176 -0.55 10.79 20.91
N ASN A 177 -0.17 11.19 19.71
CA ASN A 177 -0.33 10.42 18.49
C ASN A 177 1.04 9.96 17.98
N ILE A 178 1.16 8.68 17.69
CA ILE A 178 2.35 7.99 17.21
C ILE A 178 2.03 7.49 15.81
N GLU A 179 2.45 8.22 14.77
CA GLU A 179 2.11 7.93 13.37
C GLU A 179 3.27 7.25 12.66
N VAL A 180 2.98 6.14 11.98
CA VAL A 180 3.95 5.31 11.26
C VAL A 180 3.41 4.85 9.91
N LEU A 181 4.32 4.45 9.00
CA LEU A 181 3.98 3.94 7.65
C LEU A 181 4.39 2.48 7.41
N GLY A 182 5.03 1.85 8.42
CA GLY A 182 5.57 0.49 8.33
C GLY A 182 6.82 0.37 9.19
N THR A 183 6.66 0.10 10.48
CA THR A 183 7.64 0.38 11.53
C THR A 183 7.52 -0.67 12.63
N CYS A 184 8.64 -1.02 13.26
CA CYS A 184 8.69 -1.82 14.49
C CYS A 184 9.02 -0.92 15.68
N PHE A 185 8.15 -0.87 16.70
CA PHE A 185 8.30 -0.01 17.86
C PHE A 185 7.54 -0.55 19.07
N ASN A 186 7.96 -0.14 20.28
CA ASN A 186 7.29 -0.42 21.54
C ASN A 186 6.68 0.87 22.09
N VAL A 187 5.52 0.75 22.73
CA VAL A 187 4.86 1.84 23.45
C VAL A 187 4.52 1.36 24.84
N TYR A 188 5.00 2.08 25.85
CA TYR A 188 4.72 1.85 27.27
C TYR A 188 3.90 3.03 27.80
N SER A 189 2.68 2.77 28.28
CA SER A 189 1.72 3.82 28.62
C SER A 189 0.71 3.43 29.70
N TYR A 190 1.16 2.79 30.77
CA TYR A 190 0.29 2.48 31.90
C TYR A 190 -0.26 3.73 32.59
N GLU A 191 -1.46 3.63 33.14
CA GLU A 191 -2.19 4.79 33.68
C GLU A 191 -1.51 5.38 34.91
N GLU A 192 -0.90 4.57 35.76
CA GLU A 192 -0.18 4.99 36.98
C GLU A 192 1.10 5.81 36.70
N ASN A 193 1.60 5.79 35.48
CA ASN A 193 2.75 6.59 35.09
C ASN A 193 2.28 7.91 34.45
N ASP A 194 2.94 9.01 34.79
CA ASP A 194 2.69 10.34 34.22
C ASP A 194 3.39 10.58 32.88
N PHE A 195 3.94 9.54 32.29
CA PHE A 195 4.61 9.56 31.00
C PHE A 195 4.16 8.45 30.05
N VAL A 196 4.45 8.64 28.75
CA VAL A 196 4.39 7.61 27.71
C VAL A 196 5.79 7.47 27.12
N GLU A 197 6.31 6.25 27.07
CA GLU A 197 7.56 5.95 26.40
C GLU A 197 7.29 5.30 25.03
N THR A 198 7.95 5.76 23.99
CA THR A 198 7.92 5.17 22.65
C THR A 198 9.33 4.85 22.20
N SER A 199 9.65 3.60 21.97
CA SER A 199 10.98 3.13 21.59
C SER A 199 10.95 2.59 20.18
N LEU A 200 11.84 3.10 19.31
CA LEU A 200 11.85 2.74 17.89
C LEU A 200 12.94 1.72 17.59
N ILE A 201 12.53 0.57 17.06
CA ILE A 201 13.42 -0.52 16.67
C ILE A 201 13.80 -0.40 15.19
N GLU A 202 12.81 -0.28 14.29
CA GLU A 202 13.02 -0.21 12.84
C GLU A 202 12.03 0.75 12.20
N GLY A 203 12.47 1.53 11.21
CA GLY A 203 11.65 2.44 10.43
C GLY A 203 11.71 3.89 10.89
N SER A 204 10.57 4.55 11.01
CA SER A 204 10.46 5.96 11.44
C SER A 204 9.12 6.18 12.12
N VAL A 205 9.11 6.96 13.19
CA VAL A 205 7.93 7.34 13.95
C VAL A 205 7.79 8.86 13.95
N ARG A 206 6.59 9.35 13.65
CA ARG A 206 6.21 10.75 13.86
C ARG A 206 5.36 10.88 15.11
N LEU A 207 5.82 11.68 16.06
CA LEU A 207 5.15 11.96 17.33
C LEU A 207 4.56 13.36 17.29
N TYR A 208 3.32 13.53 17.72
CA TYR A 208 2.69 14.84 17.88
C TYR A 208 1.57 14.80 18.91
N ASP A 209 1.38 15.90 19.60
CA ASP A 209 0.24 16.08 20.51
C ASP A 209 -1.01 16.48 19.72
N SER A 210 -2.15 15.90 20.04
CA SER A 210 -3.44 16.21 19.41
C SER A 210 -3.87 17.66 19.59
N LYS A 211 -3.39 18.33 20.64
CA LYS A 211 -3.65 19.75 20.93
C LYS A 211 -2.78 20.68 20.09
N SER A 212 -1.60 20.22 19.63
CA SER A 212 -0.63 20.96 18.83
C SER A 212 -0.11 20.14 17.65
N PRO A 213 -0.96 19.76 16.66
CA PRO A 213 -0.55 18.84 15.60
C PRO A 213 0.53 19.38 14.66
N SER A 214 0.72 20.70 14.62
CA SER A 214 1.77 21.38 13.86
C SER A 214 3.16 21.13 14.41
N GLU A 215 3.29 20.89 15.72
CA GLU A 215 4.54 20.54 16.37
C GLU A 215 4.70 19.02 16.33
N SER A 216 5.54 18.53 15.44
CA SER A 216 5.78 17.09 15.31
C SER A 216 7.27 16.79 15.34
N PHE A 217 7.60 15.64 15.89
CA PHE A 217 8.96 15.16 16.06
C PHE A 217 9.13 13.81 15.35
N ILE A 218 10.31 13.59 14.79
CA ILE A 218 10.66 12.34 14.12
C ILE A 218 11.65 11.56 14.99
N LEU A 219 11.26 10.37 15.40
CA LEU A 219 12.09 9.40 16.10
C LEU A 219 12.82 8.53 15.09
N LYS A 220 14.10 8.27 15.33
CA LYS A 220 14.96 7.41 14.51
C LYS A 220 15.22 6.07 15.22
N PRO A 221 15.60 5.02 14.50
CA PRO A 221 16.00 3.75 15.12
C PRO A 221 17.04 3.94 16.22
N SER A 222 16.96 3.11 17.25
CA SER A 222 17.78 3.19 18.47
C SER A 222 17.59 4.49 19.27
N GLN A 223 16.42 5.10 19.13
CA GLN A 223 15.98 6.20 19.97
C GLN A 223 14.68 5.88 20.67
N LYS A 224 14.49 6.45 21.85
CA LYS A 224 13.21 6.48 22.54
C LYS A 224 12.80 7.90 22.88
N ALA A 225 11.50 8.13 22.87
CA ALA A 225 10.88 9.38 23.26
C ALA A 225 10.08 9.17 24.54
N ILE A 226 10.20 10.09 25.48
CA ILE A 226 9.40 10.14 26.70
C ILE A 226 8.52 11.37 26.61
N TYR A 227 7.20 11.15 26.51
CA TYR A 227 6.18 12.18 26.49
C TYR A 227 5.59 12.32 27.90
N SER A 228 5.65 13.51 28.48
CA SER A 228 5.01 13.82 29.77
C SER A 228 3.53 14.08 29.57
N LYS A 229 2.68 13.31 30.23
CA LYS A 229 1.21 13.47 30.22
C LYS A 229 0.78 14.81 30.86
N ASN A 230 1.58 15.33 31.80
CA ASN A 230 1.25 16.54 32.59
C ASN A 230 1.44 17.85 31.81
N ASN A 231 2.47 17.93 30.96
CA ASN A 231 2.85 19.19 30.30
C ASN A 231 3.04 19.08 28.79
N GLY A 232 2.85 17.87 28.20
CA GLY A 232 2.99 17.61 26.76
C GLY A 232 4.42 17.66 26.21
N LYS A 233 5.45 17.81 27.07
CA LYS A 233 6.85 17.87 26.63
C LYS A 233 7.35 16.50 26.20
N ILE A 234 8.17 16.47 25.15
CA ILE A 234 8.82 15.27 24.66
C ILE A 234 10.34 15.42 24.86
N SER A 235 10.96 14.42 25.46
CA SER A 235 12.43 14.28 25.53
C SER A 235 12.88 13.04 24.76
N PHE A 236 14.12 13.08 24.24
CA PHE A 236 14.68 12.01 23.42
C PHE A 236 15.91 11.42 24.09
N HIS A 237 16.01 10.10 24.04
CA HIS A 237 17.13 9.34 24.59
C HIS A 237 17.58 8.28 23.60
N ASN A 238 18.85 7.95 23.61
CA ASN A 238 19.34 6.80 22.87
C ASN A 238 19.05 5.51 23.65
N THR A 239 18.78 4.43 22.94
CA THR A 239 18.57 3.09 23.51
C THR A 239 19.05 2.02 22.55
N ASP A 240 19.46 0.88 23.07
CA ASP A 240 19.70 -0.34 22.29
C ASP A 240 18.42 -1.19 22.13
N ASN A 241 17.31 -0.73 22.70
CA ASN A 241 16.00 -1.38 22.73
C ASN A 241 15.93 -2.71 23.50
N VAL A 242 17.03 -3.18 24.09
CA VAL A 242 17.06 -4.50 24.75
C VAL A 242 16.08 -4.56 25.91
N LYS A 243 16.06 -3.52 26.74
CA LYS A 243 15.16 -3.42 27.89
C LYS A 243 13.70 -3.24 27.47
N GLU A 244 13.47 -2.35 26.51
CA GLU A 244 12.11 -1.93 26.10
C GLU A 244 11.30 -3.06 25.44
N ILE A 245 11.99 -4.04 24.84
CA ILE A 245 11.34 -5.19 24.22
C ILE A 245 11.56 -6.52 24.94
N ALA A 246 12.33 -6.53 26.06
CA ALA A 246 12.65 -7.74 26.83
C ALA A 246 11.41 -8.53 27.22
N TRP A 247 10.32 -7.85 27.59
CA TRP A 247 9.06 -8.44 27.98
C TRP A 247 8.43 -9.33 26.88
N THR A 248 8.71 -9.04 25.61
CA THR A 248 8.24 -9.85 24.48
C THR A 248 8.88 -11.24 24.42
N GLN A 249 9.94 -11.43 25.20
CA GLN A 249 10.72 -12.69 25.35
C GLN A 249 10.67 -13.23 26.78
N ASN A 250 9.64 -12.89 27.55
CA ASN A 250 9.46 -13.25 28.97
C ASN A 250 10.65 -12.86 29.85
N HIS A 251 11.29 -11.76 29.54
CA HIS A 251 12.43 -11.25 30.29
C HIS A 251 12.00 -9.96 31.02
N LEU A 252 11.89 -10.03 32.34
CA LEU A 252 11.56 -8.93 33.23
C LEU A 252 12.86 -8.21 33.61
N VAL A 253 13.00 -6.94 33.27
CA VAL A 253 14.22 -6.15 33.47
C VAL A 253 13.93 -4.92 34.29
N PHE A 254 14.78 -4.65 35.27
CA PHE A 254 14.77 -3.46 36.12
C PHE A 254 16.11 -2.73 35.99
N GLU A 255 16.09 -1.42 35.90
CA GLU A 255 17.28 -0.58 35.78
C GLU A 255 17.13 0.67 36.61
N SER A 256 17.80 0.70 37.78
CA SER A 256 17.73 1.82 38.73
C SER A 256 16.30 2.25 39.07
N GLU A 257 15.40 1.27 39.21
CA GLU A 257 14.00 1.49 39.49
C GLU A 257 13.71 1.42 40.99
N LYS A 258 12.74 2.21 41.44
CA LYS A 258 12.27 2.11 42.84
C LYS A 258 11.57 0.78 43.07
N LEU A 259 11.84 0.13 44.23
CA LEU A 259 11.29 -1.17 44.57
C LEU A 259 9.74 -1.16 44.59
N GLY A 260 9.13 -0.05 45.00
CA GLY A 260 7.66 0.11 44.90
C GLY A 260 7.12 0.02 43.48
N SER A 261 7.81 0.62 42.51
CA SER A 261 7.46 0.50 41.07
C SER A 261 7.72 -0.91 40.53
N VAL A 262 8.77 -1.57 41.06
CA VAL A 262 9.10 -2.95 40.70
C VAL A 262 8.01 -3.89 41.18
N PHE A 263 7.47 -3.70 42.38
CA PHE A 263 6.33 -4.51 42.89
C PHE A 263 5.10 -4.34 42.01
N GLN A 264 4.77 -3.13 41.55
CA GLN A 264 3.68 -2.92 40.58
C GLN A 264 3.89 -3.64 39.26
N LYS A 265 5.16 -3.68 38.77
CA LYS A 265 5.50 -4.47 37.57
C LYS A 265 5.35 -5.97 37.80
N ILE A 266 5.72 -6.47 39.01
CA ILE A 266 5.56 -7.87 39.40
C ILE A 266 4.09 -8.23 39.51
N GLU A 267 3.24 -7.37 40.13
CA GLU A 267 1.80 -7.56 40.17
C GLU A 267 1.22 -7.79 38.78
N ARG A 268 1.51 -6.90 37.84
CA ARG A 268 1.05 -7.03 36.45
C ARG A 268 1.59 -8.28 35.77
N TRP A 269 2.89 -8.54 35.96
CA TRP A 269 3.58 -9.65 35.27
C TRP A 269 3.06 -11.02 35.65
N TYR A 270 2.74 -11.20 36.93
CA TYR A 270 2.32 -12.50 37.48
C TYR A 270 0.81 -12.57 37.76
N GLY A 271 0.08 -11.48 37.62
CA GLY A 271 -1.36 -11.44 37.92
C GLY A 271 -1.65 -11.61 39.41
N VAL A 272 -0.81 -11.02 40.26
CA VAL A 272 -0.94 -11.07 41.71
C VAL A 272 -1.16 -9.68 42.28
N HIS A 273 -1.65 -9.63 43.53
CA HIS A 273 -1.71 -8.40 44.31
C HIS A 273 -0.64 -8.41 45.41
N ILE A 274 0.08 -7.30 45.58
CA ILE A 274 1.18 -7.18 46.55
C ILE A 274 0.84 -6.16 47.63
N ASP A 275 0.57 -6.64 48.82
CA ASP A 275 0.37 -5.83 50.02
C ASP A 275 1.72 -5.51 50.66
N LEU A 276 2.22 -4.28 50.46
CA LEU A 276 3.48 -3.82 51.04
C LEU A 276 3.26 -3.22 52.44
N LEU A 277 3.44 -4.03 53.50
CA LEU A 277 3.30 -3.59 54.89
C LEU A 277 4.55 -2.92 55.49
N CYS A 278 5.63 -2.79 54.68
CA CYS A 278 6.89 -2.10 55.02
C CYS A 278 7.21 -1.03 53.97
N PRO A 279 6.50 0.11 53.94
CA PRO A 279 6.62 1.12 52.91
C PRO A 279 8.00 1.80 52.86
N GLU A 280 8.80 1.66 53.88
CA GLU A 280 10.18 2.19 53.92
C GLU A 280 11.07 1.64 52.84
N ILE A 281 10.88 0.39 52.37
CA ILE A 281 11.69 -0.22 51.30
C ILE A 281 11.24 0.22 49.90
N ALA A 282 10.08 0.84 49.74
CA ALA A 282 9.52 1.19 48.46
C ALA A 282 10.42 2.16 47.66
N ASN A 283 11.26 2.95 48.35
CA ASN A 283 12.16 3.92 47.70
C ASN A 283 13.57 3.35 47.38
N ASP A 284 13.87 2.13 47.82
CA ASP A 284 15.12 1.48 47.52
C ASP A 284 15.20 1.23 46.00
N GLN A 285 16.41 1.37 45.45
CA GLN A 285 16.63 1.20 44.01
C GLN A 285 17.09 -0.23 43.70
N ILE A 286 16.58 -0.78 42.62
CA ILE A 286 16.96 -2.09 42.12
C ILE A 286 17.38 -2.02 40.65
N SER A 287 18.43 -2.77 40.32
CA SER A 287 18.77 -3.18 38.97
C SER A 287 18.93 -4.69 38.95
N GLY A 288 18.35 -5.34 37.98
CA GLY A 288 18.40 -6.79 37.82
C GLY A 288 17.48 -7.28 36.73
N SER A 289 17.49 -8.56 36.50
CA SER A 289 16.61 -9.15 35.50
C SER A 289 16.25 -10.60 35.82
N PHE A 290 15.06 -11.02 35.41
CA PHE A 290 14.54 -12.37 35.56
C PHE A 290 13.99 -12.84 34.23
N LYS A 291 14.51 -13.96 33.72
CA LYS A 291 14.09 -14.52 32.44
C LYS A 291 13.41 -15.85 32.66
N ASP A 292 12.16 -15.97 32.21
CA ASP A 292 11.33 -17.19 32.35
C ASP A 292 11.22 -17.72 33.79
N GLU A 293 11.38 -16.83 34.81
CA GLU A 293 11.35 -17.20 36.22
C GLU A 293 9.93 -17.16 36.77
N GLN A 294 9.68 -18.02 37.77
CA GLN A 294 8.42 -18.06 38.51
C GLN A 294 8.41 -17.04 39.66
N LEU A 295 7.22 -16.56 40.06
CA LEU A 295 7.05 -15.57 41.11
C LEU A 295 7.79 -15.93 42.43
N PRO A 296 7.71 -17.17 42.98
CA PRO A 296 8.41 -17.50 44.22
C PRO A 296 9.91 -17.29 44.14
N TYR A 297 10.54 -17.60 43.00
CA TYR A 297 11.96 -17.38 42.80
C TYR A 297 12.32 -15.88 42.78
N VAL A 298 11.54 -15.08 42.06
CA VAL A 298 11.72 -13.62 42.04
C VAL A 298 11.57 -13.03 43.45
N MET A 299 10.54 -13.43 44.19
CA MET A 299 10.29 -12.93 45.53
C MET A 299 11.40 -13.34 46.51
N GLU A 300 11.93 -14.56 46.40
CA GLU A 300 13.03 -15.03 47.27
C GLU A 300 14.35 -14.26 46.97
N ALA A 301 14.63 -13.97 45.72
CA ALA A 301 15.78 -13.14 45.33
C ALA A 301 15.64 -11.70 45.89
N LEU A 302 14.48 -11.08 45.77
CA LEU A 302 14.21 -9.75 46.30
C LEU A 302 14.27 -9.71 47.83
N LYS A 303 13.70 -10.72 48.50
CA LYS A 303 13.76 -10.88 49.96
C LYS A 303 15.22 -10.97 50.44
N PHE A 304 16.06 -11.76 49.76
CA PHE A 304 17.47 -11.90 50.09
C PHE A 304 18.21 -10.56 50.00
N GLN A 305 17.91 -9.75 48.96
CA GLN A 305 18.57 -8.48 48.71
C GLN A 305 18.11 -7.36 49.65
N TYR A 306 16.80 -7.29 49.95
CA TYR A 306 16.21 -6.16 50.68
C TYR A 306 15.80 -6.46 52.11
N GLY A 307 15.94 -7.72 52.57
CA GLY A 307 15.75 -8.12 53.97
C GLY A 307 14.30 -8.00 54.45
N PHE A 308 13.32 -8.23 53.59
CA PHE A 308 11.92 -8.36 53.96
C PHE A 308 11.51 -9.85 54.10
N ASN A 309 10.35 -10.12 54.67
CA ASN A 309 9.67 -11.43 54.57
C ASN A 309 8.45 -11.30 53.67
N TYR A 310 8.04 -12.41 53.06
CA TYR A 310 6.82 -12.44 52.28
C TYR A 310 6.04 -13.75 52.49
N GLU A 311 4.77 -13.69 52.22
CA GLU A 311 3.83 -14.83 52.22
C GLU A 311 2.97 -14.77 50.97
N ILE A 312 2.80 -15.90 50.27
CA ILE A 312 1.95 -16.02 49.08
C ILE A 312 0.74 -16.85 49.46
N THR A 313 -0.45 -16.26 49.36
CA THR A 313 -1.74 -16.91 49.62
C THR A 313 -2.65 -16.74 48.42
N GLY A 314 -2.74 -17.74 47.54
CA GLY A 314 -3.45 -17.63 46.28
C GLY A 314 -2.78 -16.58 45.38
N ASN A 315 -3.53 -15.55 44.99
CA ASN A 315 -3.04 -14.44 44.18
C ASN A 315 -2.57 -13.23 45.02
N ASN A 316 -2.53 -13.34 46.33
CA ASN A 316 -2.07 -12.27 47.22
C ASN A 316 -0.66 -12.57 47.74
N VAL A 317 0.19 -11.56 47.68
CA VAL A 317 1.56 -11.57 48.22
C VAL A 317 1.64 -10.51 49.32
N THR A 318 1.85 -10.89 50.55
CA THR A 318 2.01 -9.94 51.68
C THR A 318 3.50 -9.80 51.98
N ILE A 319 4.01 -8.58 51.93
CA ILE A 319 5.41 -8.26 52.24
C ILE A 319 5.49 -7.59 53.62
N ASN A 320 6.21 -8.23 54.53
CA ASN A 320 6.37 -7.81 55.91
C ASN A 320 7.83 -7.47 56.23
N LYS A 321 8.03 -6.63 57.22
CA LYS A 321 9.36 -6.37 57.78
C LYS A 321 9.99 -7.67 58.29
N SER A 322 11.23 -7.92 57.95
CA SER A 322 11.97 -9.07 58.52
C SER A 322 12.15 -8.86 60.03
N ASN A 323 11.69 -9.84 60.83
CA ASN A 323 11.93 -9.91 62.28
C ASN A 323 13.37 -10.39 62.60
N GLN A 324 14.30 -10.36 61.62
CA GLN A 324 15.66 -10.71 61.92
C GLN A 324 16.24 -9.66 62.88
N LEU A 325 16.44 -10.09 64.10
CA LEU A 325 17.34 -9.47 65.07
C LEU A 325 18.66 -9.15 64.35
N LYS A 326 19.03 -7.89 64.26
CA LYS A 326 20.37 -7.48 63.82
C LYS A 326 21.36 -8.25 64.69
N ILE A 327 21.89 -9.35 64.19
CA ILE A 327 23.12 -9.93 64.72
C ILE A 327 24.21 -8.91 64.37
N ARG A 328 24.62 -8.16 65.36
CA ARG A 328 25.73 -7.21 65.33
C ARG A 328 27.04 -7.97 65.07
#